data_c408448dabbdca69e9bde7c419a69d33
#
_entry.id   c408448dabbdca69e9bde7c419a69d33
#
_cell.length_a   1.000
_cell.length_b   1.000
_cell.length_c   1.000
_cell.angle_alpha   90.00
_cell.angle_beta   90.00
_cell.angle_gamma   90.00
#
_symmetry.space_group_name_H-M   'P 1'
#
loop_
_entity.id
_entity.type
_entity.pdbx_description
1 polymer ?
#
loop_
_entity_poly.entity_id
_entity_poly.type
_entity_poly.pdbx_seq_one_letter_code
_entity_poly.pdbx_strand_id
1 'polypeptide(L)'
;MSNSTTLRNNEGIENYTKYWKSDLGKDSFEDQSKRLDQYTSVVNGYYDGATDLYEYGWGLNFHFARYYPGEAFYQALARHEHFLAHNMRLRPGMRVLDVGCGVGGPAREIARFAEVNIVGVNNNAYQVERARKYTEQAGLSGQIEFVKGDFMKLKEQFGENSFDAVYAIEATCHAPTWEGVYGEIMSVLKPGGVFGVYELSLIHI
;
A
#
# COMPACT_ATOMS: atom_id res chain seq x y z
N MET A 1 -30.05 8.08 10.68
CA MET A 1 -29.18 7.46 9.65
C MET A 1 -27.76 7.10 10.17
N SER A 2 -27.43 7.30 11.47
CA SER A 2 -26.07 7.09 12.02
C SER A 2 -25.76 5.66 12.49
N ASN A 3 -26.75 4.80 12.74
CA ASN A 3 -26.50 3.48 13.33
C ASN A 3 -26.01 2.40 12.35
N SER A 4 -26.27 2.51 11.05
CA SER A 4 -25.89 1.46 10.09
C SER A 4 -24.41 1.49 9.69
N THR A 5 -23.80 2.68 9.66
CA THR A 5 -22.38 2.84 9.32
C THR A 5 -21.47 2.38 10.46
N THR A 6 -21.84 2.71 11.71
CA THR A 6 -21.07 2.30 12.90
C THR A 6 -21.10 0.79 13.11
N LEU A 7 -22.22 0.13 12.85
CA LEU A 7 -22.34 -1.34 12.97
C LEU A 7 -21.52 -2.07 11.89
N ARG A 8 -21.52 -1.58 10.64
CA ARG A 8 -20.71 -2.15 9.57
C ARG A 8 -19.21 -2.04 9.84
N ASN A 9 -18.77 -0.90 10.42
CA ASN A 9 -17.37 -0.69 10.78
C ASN A 9 -16.90 -1.68 11.86
N ASN A 10 -17.71 -1.98 12.86
CA ASN A 10 -17.36 -2.92 13.92
C ASN A 10 -17.24 -4.36 13.38
N GLU A 11 -18.13 -4.78 12.49
CA GLU A 11 -18.09 -6.12 11.88
C GLU A 11 -16.84 -6.32 11.01
N GLY A 12 -16.45 -5.31 10.23
CA GLY A 12 -15.22 -5.33 9.42
C GLY A 12 -13.97 -5.47 10.29
N ILE A 13 -13.88 -4.71 11.38
CA ILE A 13 -12.76 -4.76 12.34
C ILE A 13 -12.71 -6.12 13.05
N GLU A 14 -13.85 -6.65 13.50
CA GLU A 14 -13.91 -7.96 14.15
C GLU A 14 -13.48 -9.09 13.21
N ASN A 15 -13.95 -9.08 11.97
CA ASN A 15 -13.58 -10.07 10.96
C ASN A 15 -12.08 -10.00 10.64
N TYR A 16 -11.53 -8.79 10.47
CA TYR A 16 -10.11 -8.58 10.29
C TYR A 16 -9.29 -9.13 11.47
N THR A 17 -9.68 -8.81 12.70
CA THR A 17 -8.99 -9.27 13.91
C THR A 17 -9.05 -10.79 14.06
N LYS A 18 -10.18 -11.43 13.74
CA LYS A 18 -10.32 -12.90 13.77
C LYS A 18 -9.43 -13.57 12.73
N TYR A 19 -9.35 -13.00 11.54
CA TYR A 19 -8.55 -13.51 10.43
C TYR A 19 -7.06 -13.62 10.78
N TRP A 20 -6.52 -12.63 11.52
CA TRP A 20 -5.11 -12.58 11.91
C TRP A 20 -4.79 -13.22 13.27
N LYS A 21 -5.81 -13.62 14.05
CA LYS A 21 -5.62 -14.32 15.34
C LYS A 21 -5.25 -15.79 15.22
N SER A 22 -5.09 -16.31 14.01
CA SER A 22 -4.67 -17.69 13.80
C SER A 22 -3.22 -17.87 14.27
N ASP A 23 -2.97 -19.02 14.92
CA ASP A 23 -1.64 -19.40 15.41
C ASP A 23 -0.82 -19.87 14.21
N LEU A 24 -0.05 -18.97 13.59
CA LEU A 24 0.71 -19.19 12.34
C LEU A 24 1.59 -20.46 12.37
N GLY A 25 1.91 -20.98 13.57
CA GLY A 25 2.66 -22.25 13.74
C GLY A 25 1.82 -23.52 13.69
N LYS A 26 0.48 -23.41 13.64
CA LYS A 26 -0.45 -24.56 13.70
C LYS A 26 -1.44 -24.61 12.54
N ASP A 27 -1.35 -23.69 11.60
CA ASP A 27 -2.27 -23.62 10.48
C ASP A 27 -2.13 -24.82 9.56
N SER A 28 -3.25 -25.46 9.25
CA SER A 28 -3.34 -26.47 8.21
C SER A 28 -3.23 -25.86 6.81
N PHE A 29 -2.94 -26.68 5.82
CA PHE A 29 -2.98 -26.26 4.40
C PHE A 29 -4.36 -25.72 4.00
N GLU A 30 -5.43 -26.24 4.58
CA GLU A 30 -6.80 -25.78 4.36
C GLU A 30 -7.04 -24.37 4.93
N ASP A 31 -6.46 -24.06 6.10
CA ASP A 31 -6.55 -22.73 6.72
C ASP A 31 -5.77 -21.68 5.89
N GLN A 32 -4.61 -22.07 5.35
CA GLN A 32 -3.84 -21.22 4.44
C GLN A 32 -4.60 -20.97 3.14
N SER A 33 -5.22 -22.00 2.56
CA SER A 33 -6.04 -21.85 1.33
C SER A 33 -7.24 -20.94 1.55
N LYS A 34 -7.95 -21.08 2.67
CA LYS A 34 -9.06 -20.18 3.04
C LYS A 34 -8.61 -18.74 3.19
N ARG A 35 -7.43 -18.50 3.75
CA ARG A 35 -6.87 -17.14 3.86
C ARG A 35 -6.56 -16.55 2.49
N LEU A 36 -5.99 -17.33 1.58
CA LEU A 36 -5.74 -16.91 0.20
C LEU A 36 -7.03 -16.44 -0.50
N ASP A 37 -8.13 -17.15 -0.28
CA ASP A 37 -9.42 -16.84 -0.93
C ASP A 37 -10.13 -15.62 -0.31
N GLN A 38 -9.92 -15.36 0.98
CA GLN A 38 -10.71 -14.39 1.75
C GLN A 38 -9.97 -13.08 2.04
N TYR A 39 -8.63 -13.02 1.91
CA TYR A 39 -7.86 -11.86 2.37
C TYR A 39 -8.33 -10.54 1.74
N THR A 40 -8.61 -10.51 0.44
CA THR A 40 -9.05 -9.31 -0.26
C THR A 40 -10.36 -8.77 0.29
N SER A 41 -11.34 -9.64 0.59
CA SER A 41 -12.64 -9.22 1.14
C SER A 41 -12.52 -8.75 2.59
N VAL A 42 -11.67 -9.40 3.39
CA VAL A 42 -11.43 -9.04 4.79
C VAL A 42 -10.69 -7.72 4.91
N VAL A 43 -9.64 -7.52 4.11
CA VAL A 43 -8.87 -6.26 4.07
C VAL A 43 -9.73 -5.11 3.55
N ASN A 44 -10.50 -5.31 2.48
CA ASN A 44 -11.41 -4.28 1.95
C ASN A 44 -12.50 -3.91 2.96
N GLY A 45 -13.13 -4.87 3.62
CA GLY A 45 -14.16 -4.61 4.64
C GLY A 45 -13.61 -3.79 5.84
N TYR A 46 -12.35 -3.99 6.20
CA TYR A 46 -11.67 -3.18 7.19
C TYR A 46 -11.45 -1.74 6.70
N TYR A 47 -10.85 -1.56 5.53
CA TYR A 47 -10.50 -0.23 5.02
C TYR A 47 -11.70 0.58 4.54
N ASP A 48 -12.81 -0.03 4.12
CA ASP A 48 -14.06 0.69 3.80
C ASP A 48 -14.59 1.48 5.02
N GLY A 49 -14.33 0.97 6.23
CA GLY A 49 -14.72 1.66 7.47
C GLY A 49 -13.60 2.50 8.08
N ALA A 50 -12.34 2.11 7.90
CA ALA A 50 -11.20 2.70 8.57
C ALA A 50 -10.54 3.84 7.80
N THR A 51 -10.72 3.95 6.47
CA THR A 51 -10.04 4.95 5.63
C THR A 51 -10.25 6.37 6.13
N ASP A 52 -11.48 6.76 6.46
CA ASP A 52 -11.79 8.12 6.93
C ASP A 52 -11.13 8.40 8.30
N LEU A 53 -11.02 7.39 9.17
CA LEU A 53 -10.32 7.51 10.46
C LEU A 53 -8.81 7.64 10.26
N TYR A 54 -8.23 6.89 9.31
CA TYR A 54 -6.83 7.04 8.93
C TYR A 54 -6.53 8.42 8.36
N GLU A 55 -7.36 8.94 7.46
CA GLU A 55 -7.19 10.31 6.95
C GLU A 55 -7.28 11.37 8.06
N TYR A 56 -8.15 11.18 9.04
CA TYR A 56 -8.26 12.07 10.19
C TYR A 56 -7.00 12.02 11.09
N GLY A 57 -6.45 10.83 11.34
CA GLY A 57 -5.33 10.63 12.26
C GLY A 57 -3.95 10.81 11.62
N TRP A 58 -3.77 10.35 10.40
CA TRP A 58 -2.49 10.33 9.67
C TRP A 58 -2.46 11.23 8.44
N GLY A 59 -3.57 11.87 8.08
CA GLY A 59 -3.69 12.59 6.83
C GLY A 59 -3.75 11.66 5.62
N LEU A 60 -3.03 11.97 4.56
CA LEU A 60 -3.07 11.21 3.31
C LEU A 60 -1.96 10.16 3.15
N ASN A 61 -1.10 10.00 4.17
CA ASN A 61 0.07 9.13 4.17
C ASN A 61 -0.10 8.11 5.30
N PHE A 62 -0.62 6.92 4.98
CA PHE A 62 -1.01 5.90 5.97
C PHE A 62 0.18 5.04 6.40
N HIS A 63 1.26 5.67 6.85
CA HIS A 63 2.44 4.98 7.33
C HIS A 63 3.09 5.71 8.51
N PHE A 64 3.93 5.00 9.23
CA PHE A 64 4.74 5.55 10.29
C PHE A 64 6.01 6.20 9.75
N ALA A 65 6.53 7.17 10.50
CA ALA A 65 7.84 7.75 10.25
C ALA A 65 8.56 7.96 11.58
N ARG A 66 9.89 7.89 11.55
CA ARG A 66 10.70 8.27 12.71
C ARG A 66 10.77 9.79 12.79
N TYR A 67 10.46 10.32 13.96
CA TYR A 67 10.54 11.76 14.23
C TYR A 67 11.89 12.14 14.82
N TYR A 68 12.37 13.31 14.38
CA TYR A 68 13.48 13.98 15.07
C TYR A 68 12.95 15.08 15.99
N PRO A 69 13.70 15.45 17.06
CA PRO A 69 13.30 16.53 17.96
C PRO A 69 13.03 17.84 17.17
N GLY A 70 11.84 18.39 17.34
CA GLY A 70 11.42 19.62 16.65
C GLY A 70 10.91 19.45 15.21
N GLU A 71 10.89 18.25 14.67
CA GLU A 71 10.37 17.98 13.33
C GLU A 71 8.84 17.94 13.33
N ALA A 72 8.21 18.61 12.35
CA ALA A 72 6.77 18.58 12.18
C ALA A 72 6.32 17.23 11.55
N PHE A 73 5.08 16.82 11.84
CA PHE A 73 4.49 15.57 11.38
C PHE A 73 4.72 15.31 9.88
N TYR A 74 4.27 16.25 9.03
CA TYR A 74 4.38 16.06 7.58
C TYR A 74 5.82 16.11 7.06
N GLN A 75 6.72 16.79 7.77
CA GLN A 75 8.14 16.79 7.41
C GLN A 75 8.78 15.42 7.67
N ALA A 76 8.41 14.77 8.78
CA ALA A 76 8.88 13.43 9.10
C ALA A 76 8.41 12.41 8.06
N LEU A 77 7.13 12.48 7.64
CA LEU A 77 6.58 11.62 6.59
C LEU A 77 7.31 11.83 5.25
N ALA A 78 7.37 13.07 4.77
CA ALA A 78 8.05 13.40 3.51
C ALA A 78 9.52 12.96 3.51
N ARG A 79 10.26 13.22 4.60
CA ARG A 79 11.64 12.79 4.75
C ARG A 79 11.77 11.25 4.67
N HIS A 80 10.84 10.52 5.26
CA HIS A 80 10.82 9.05 5.23
C HIS A 80 10.64 8.53 3.80
N GLU A 81 9.73 9.11 3.06
CA GLU A 81 9.44 8.81 1.66
C GLU A 81 10.61 9.19 0.74
N HIS A 82 11.19 10.39 0.94
CA HIS A 82 12.38 10.84 0.19
C HIS A 82 13.60 9.95 0.44
N PHE A 83 13.77 9.47 1.68
CA PHE A 83 14.84 8.54 2.01
C PHE A 83 14.70 7.22 1.25
N LEU A 84 13.48 6.68 1.15
CA LEU A 84 13.20 5.50 0.34
C LEU A 84 13.53 5.76 -1.13
N ALA A 85 12.98 6.81 -1.72
CA ALA A 85 13.18 7.19 -3.11
C ALA A 85 14.66 7.41 -3.44
N HIS A 86 15.41 8.07 -2.54
CA HIS A 86 16.86 8.29 -2.69
C HIS A 86 17.66 6.97 -2.68
N ASN A 87 17.38 6.07 -1.72
CA ASN A 87 18.08 4.78 -1.65
C ASN A 87 17.75 3.88 -2.83
N MET A 88 16.54 3.95 -3.36
CA MET A 88 16.14 3.29 -4.59
C MET A 88 16.79 3.92 -5.85
N ARG A 89 17.47 5.07 -5.70
CA ARG A 89 18.08 5.84 -6.80
C ARG A 89 17.07 6.19 -7.89
N LEU A 90 15.86 6.57 -7.50
CA LEU A 90 14.84 7.01 -8.44
C LEU A 90 15.32 8.23 -9.22
N ARG A 91 15.01 8.28 -10.51
CA ARG A 91 15.46 9.35 -11.43
C ARG A 91 14.28 9.83 -12.29
N PRO A 92 14.32 11.08 -12.75
CA PRO A 92 13.29 11.63 -13.61
C PRO A 92 12.94 10.72 -14.78
N GLY A 93 11.64 10.56 -15.02
CA GLY A 93 11.09 9.76 -16.12
C GLY A 93 10.99 8.26 -15.86
N MET A 94 11.56 7.72 -14.78
CA MET A 94 11.35 6.30 -14.43
C MET A 94 9.87 5.98 -14.24
N ARG A 95 9.47 4.79 -14.67
CA ARG A 95 8.15 4.23 -14.40
C ARG A 95 8.20 3.38 -13.14
N VAL A 96 7.50 3.83 -12.09
CA VAL A 96 7.55 3.25 -10.76
C VAL A 96 6.19 2.70 -10.36
N LEU A 97 6.16 1.53 -9.70
CA LEU A 97 4.93 0.95 -9.13
C LEU A 97 4.91 1.19 -7.62
N ASP A 98 3.79 1.75 -7.13
CA ASP A 98 3.44 1.86 -5.70
C ASP A 98 2.48 0.74 -5.35
N VAL A 99 2.94 -0.25 -4.58
CA VAL A 99 2.19 -1.46 -4.22
C VAL A 99 1.45 -1.24 -2.91
N GLY A 100 0.11 -1.23 -2.96
CA GLY A 100 -0.72 -0.91 -1.81
C GLY A 100 -0.77 0.60 -1.53
N CYS A 101 -0.94 1.39 -2.56
CA CYS A 101 -0.82 2.85 -2.56
C CYS A 101 -1.81 3.61 -1.66
N GLY A 102 -2.80 2.94 -1.07
CA GLY A 102 -3.82 3.59 -0.24
C GLY A 102 -4.51 4.75 -0.98
N VAL A 103 -4.56 5.93 -0.35
CA VAL A 103 -5.10 7.17 -0.95
C VAL A 103 -4.03 7.99 -1.68
N GLY A 104 -2.86 7.41 -1.93
CA GLY A 104 -1.81 7.94 -2.81
C GLY A 104 -0.99 9.10 -2.24
N GLY A 105 -0.91 9.25 -0.91
CA GLY A 105 -0.06 10.27 -0.27
C GLY A 105 1.40 10.14 -0.66
N PRO A 106 2.05 9.00 -0.35
CA PRO A 106 3.44 8.75 -0.71
C PRO A 106 3.71 8.87 -2.22
N ALA A 107 2.79 8.37 -3.07
CA ALA A 107 2.94 8.49 -4.52
C ALA A 107 3.06 9.96 -4.97
N ARG A 108 2.22 10.86 -4.44
CA ARG A 108 2.29 12.28 -4.79
C ARG A 108 3.58 12.95 -4.32
N GLU A 109 4.05 12.58 -3.13
CA GLU A 109 5.28 13.14 -2.57
C GLU A 109 6.52 12.64 -3.32
N ILE A 110 6.63 11.34 -3.55
CA ILE A 110 7.74 10.73 -4.29
C ILE A 110 7.77 11.19 -5.75
N ALA A 111 6.60 11.34 -6.41
CA ALA A 111 6.54 11.83 -7.78
C ALA A 111 7.10 13.25 -7.91
N ARG A 112 6.78 14.15 -6.97
CA ARG A 112 7.35 15.51 -6.94
C ARG A 112 8.84 15.52 -6.65
N PHE A 113 9.27 14.71 -5.66
CA PHE A 113 10.66 14.67 -5.21
C PHE A 113 11.61 14.12 -6.27
N ALA A 114 11.24 13.04 -6.96
CA ALA A 114 12.12 12.32 -7.87
C ALA A 114 11.75 12.49 -9.36
N GLU A 115 10.70 13.28 -9.66
CA GLU A 115 10.18 13.51 -11.02
C GLU A 115 9.89 12.20 -11.80
N VAL A 116 9.38 11.19 -11.10
CA VAL A 116 9.05 9.88 -11.65
C VAL A 116 7.59 9.77 -12.05
N ASN A 117 7.27 8.85 -12.96
CA ASN A 117 5.90 8.48 -13.30
C ASN A 117 5.47 7.31 -12.44
N ILE A 118 4.38 7.46 -11.67
CA ILE A 118 3.94 6.44 -10.72
C ILE A 118 2.64 5.80 -11.18
N VAL A 119 2.58 4.48 -11.10
CA VAL A 119 1.34 3.70 -11.10
C VAL A 119 1.11 3.20 -9.68
N GLY A 120 0.03 3.64 -9.05
CA GLY A 120 -0.39 3.12 -7.75
C GLY A 120 -1.42 1.99 -7.90
N VAL A 121 -1.16 0.84 -7.31
CA VAL A 121 -2.11 -0.28 -7.29
C VAL A 121 -2.65 -0.50 -5.89
N ASN A 122 -3.97 -0.63 -5.77
CA ASN A 122 -4.65 -0.92 -4.52
C ASN A 122 -5.91 -1.75 -4.75
N ASN A 123 -6.22 -2.67 -3.85
CA ASN A 123 -7.40 -3.54 -3.99
C ASN A 123 -8.71 -2.87 -3.56
N ASN A 124 -8.65 -1.81 -2.75
CA ASN A 124 -9.82 -1.07 -2.28
C ASN A 124 -10.23 0.02 -3.27
N ALA A 125 -11.42 -0.12 -3.87
CA ALA A 125 -11.94 0.81 -4.88
C ALA A 125 -12.18 2.22 -4.34
N TYR A 126 -12.63 2.34 -3.08
CA TYR A 126 -12.88 3.62 -2.43
C TYR A 126 -11.59 4.42 -2.24
N GLN A 127 -10.52 3.76 -1.81
CA GLN A 127 -9.19 4.40 -1.69
C GLN A 127 -8.64 4.81 -3.05
N VAL A 128 -8.79 4.00 -4.09
CA VAL A 128 -8.35 4.33 -5.46
C VAL A 128 -9.08 5.57 -6.00
N GLU A 129 -10.38 5.67 -5.77
CA GLU A 129 -11.15 6.85 -6.18
C GLU A 129 -10.68 8.12 -5.44
N ARG A 130 -10.44 8.03 -4.15
CA ARG A 130 -9.89 9.14 -3.34
C ARG A 130 -8.48 9.52 -3.81
N ALA A 131 -7.63 8.54 -4.09
CA ALA A 131 -6.27 8.77 -4.60
C ALA A 131 -6.30 9.57 -5.91
N ARG A 132 -7.17 9.19 -6.85
CA ARG A 132 -7.38 9.92 -8.12
C ARG A 132 -7.82 11.35 -7.87
N LYS A 133 -8.85 11.56 -7.03
CA LYS A 133 -9.36 12.90 -6.68
C LYS A 133 -8.29 13.80 -6.07
N TYR A 134 -7.53 13.30 -5.09
CA TYR A 134 -6.47 14.09 -4.46
C TYR A 134 -5.31 14.38 -5.41
N THR A 135 -5.04 13.48 -6.34
CA THR A 135 -3.98 13.66 -7.35
C THR A 135 -4.39 14.68 -8.42
N GLU A 136 -5.66 14.71 -8.83
CA GLU A 136 -6.22 15.75 -9.68
C GLU A 136 -6.13 17.13 -9.00
N GLN A 137 -6.56 17.23 -7.75
CA GLN A 137 -6.46 18.45 -6.95
C GLN A 137 -5.02 18.95 -6.78
N ALA A 138 -4.06 18.02 -6.76
CA ALA A 138 -2.64 18.32 -6.68
C ALA A 138 -1.98 18.67 -8.02
N GLY A 139 -2.73 18.59 -9.15
CA GLY A 139 -2.21 18.85 -10.50
C GLY A 139 -1.24 17.78 -11.01
N LEU A 140 -1.31 16.54 -10.50
CA LEU A 140 -0.36 15.46 -10.80
C LEU A 140 -0.94 14.32 -11.66
N SER A 141 -2.15 14.48 -12.20
CA SER A 141 -2.80 13.43 -13.01
C SER A 141 -2.05 13.05 -14.29
N GLY A 142 -1.17 13.93 -14.78
CA GLY A 142 -0.29 13.60 -15.91
C GLY A 142 0.94 12.77 -15.55
N GLN A 143 1.21 12.59 -14.27
CA GLN A 143 2.41 11.92 -13.75
C GLN A 143 2.08 10.70 -12.92
N ILE A 144 0.87 10.62 -12.35
CA ILE A 144 0.44 9.54 -11.46
C ILE A 144 -0.89 8.96 -11.93
N GLU A 145 -0.92 7.66 -12.10
CA GLU A 145 -2.11 6.86 -12.37
C GLU A 145 -2.42 5.95 -11.16
N PHE A 146 -3.70 5.77 -10.84
CA PHE A 146 -4.13 4.80 -9.83
C PHE A 146 -5.07 3.77 -10.43
N VAL A 147 -4.80 2.51 -10.16
CA VAL A 147 -5.58 1.39 -10.66
C VAL A 147 -6.05 0.47 -9.52
N LYS A 148 -7.27 -0.03 -9.64
CA LYS A 148 -7.71 -1.10 -8.77
C LYS A 148 -7.05 -2.40 -9.22
N GLY A 149 -6.40 -3.09 -8.29
CA GLY A 149 -5.73 -4.35 -8.58
C GLY A 149 -5.36 -5.10 -7.31
N ASP A 150 -4.97 -6.34 -7.50
CA ASP A 150 -4.50 -7.22 -6.47
C ASP A 150 -2.99 -7.39 -6.60
N PHE A 151 -2.22 -7.05 -5.59
CA PHE A 151 -0.78 -7.17 -5.63
C PHE A 151 -0.30 -8.64 -5.71
N MET A 152 -1.17 -9.62 -5.49
CA MET A 152 -0.91 -11.03 -5.75
C MET A 152 -1.05 -11.40 -7.24
N LYS A 153 -1.35 -10.43 -8.13
CA LYS A 153 -1.59 -10.62 -9.58
C LYS A 153 -0.97 -9.52 -10.43
N LEU A 154 0.17 -8.97 -10.01
CA LEU A 154 0.82 -7.85 -10.69
C LEU A 154 1.28 -8.23 -12.10
N LYS A 155 1.84 -9.43 -12.27
CA LYS A 155 2.26 -9.95 -13.57
C LYS A 155 1.10 -10.07 -14.55
N GLU A 156 -0.05 -10.55 -14.10
CA GLU A 156 -1.27 -10.63 -14.91
C GLU A 156 -1.75 -9.24 -15.34
N GLN A 157 -1.70 -8.26 -14.42
CA GLN A 157 -2.23 -6.93 -14.65
C GLN A 157 -1.31 -6.03 -15.48
N PHE A 158 0.00 -6.10 -15.28
CA PHE A 158 0.95 -5.16 -15.87
C PHE A 158 1.93 -5.78 -16.87
N GLY A 159 2.03 -7.10 -16.91
CA GLY A 159 3.04 -7.82 -17.69
C GLY A 159 4.42 -7.84 -17.02
N GLU A 160 5.29 -8.73 -17.51
CA GLU A 160 6.66 -8.82 -17.02
C GLU A 160 7.50 -7.60 -17.41
N ASN A 161 8.51 -7.26 -16.59
CA ASN A 161 9.51 -6.24 -16.90
C ASN A 161 8.90 -4.86 -17.23
N SER A 162 7.83 -4.48 -16.54
CA SER A 162 7.04 -3.27 -16.84
C SER A 162 7.51 -2.03 -16.10
N PHE A 163 8.24 -2.17 -14.98
CA PHE A 163 8.63 -1.07 -14.11
C PHE A 163 10.13 -0.98 -13.89
N ASP A 164 10.66 0.25 -13.85
CA ASP A 164 12.05 0.53 -13.53
C ASP A 164 12.34 0.36 -12.04
N ALA A 165 11.34 0.62 -11.21
CA ALA A 165 11.38 0.43 -9.77
C ALA A 165 10.01 0.09 -9.22
N VAL A 166 9.97 -0.59 -8.08
CA VAL A 166 8.75 -0.89 -7.32
C VAL A 166 8.99 -0.53 -5.87
N TYR A 167 8.00 0.06 -5.20
CA TYR A 167 8.06 0.20 -3.75
C TYR A 167 6.75 -0.21 -3.09
N ALA A 168 6.84 -0.54 -1.81
CA ALA A 168 5.71 -0.75 -0.92
C ALA A 168 6.01 -0.10 0.43
N ILE A 169 5.02 0.59 0.99
CA ILE A 169 5.14 1.24 2.31
C ILE A 169 4.00 0.72 3.19
N GLU A 170 4.36 -0.15 4.15
CA GLU A 170 3.46 -0.74 5.15
C GLU A 170 2.18 -1.37 4.54
N ALA A 171 2.34 -2.07 3.43
CA ALA A 171 1.25 -2.66 2.66
C ALA A 171 1.33 -4.18 2.53
N THR A 172 2.53 -4.73 2.40
CA THR A 172 2.72 -6.16 2.11
C THR A 172 2.51 -7.06 3.33
N CYS A 173 2.43 -6.47 4.55
CA CYS A 173 1.98 -7.17 5.76
C CYS A 173 0.56 -7.78 5.64
N HIS A 174 -0.26 -7.24 4.74
CA HIS A 174 -1.59 -7.76 4.44
C HIS A 174 -1.59 -8.90 3.41
N ALA A 175 -0.44 -9.21 2.82
CA ALA A 175 -0.34 -10.31 1.86
C ALA A 175 -0.56 -11.66 2.54
N PRO A 176 -1.26 -12.60 1.91
CA PRO A 176 -1.44 -13.94 2.45
C PRO A 176 -0.13 -14.72 2.55
N THR A 177 0.83 -14.43 1.65
CA THR A 177 2.20 -14.94 1.71
C THR A 177 3.18 -13.89 1.19
N TRP A 178 4.32 -13.74 1.84
CA TRP A 178 5.36 -12.81 1.40
C TRP A 178 6.05 -13.28 0.13
N GLU A 179 6.30 -14.59 0.01
CA GLU A 179 6.87 -15.20 -1.19
C GLU A 179 6.01 -14.91 -2.42
N GLY A 180 4.67 -14.97 -2.27
CA GLY A 180 3.73 -14.68 -3.35
C GLY A 180 3.82 -13.24 -3.81
N VAL A 181 3.65 -12.26 -2.90
CA VAL A 181 3.66 -10.85 -3.28
C VAL A 181 5.03 -10.40 -3.79
N TYR A 182 6.12 -10.85 -3.18
CA TYR A 182 7.46 -10.49 -3.65
C TYR A 182 7.82 -11.18 -4.97
N GLY A 183 7.30 -12.38 -5.22
CA GLY A 183 7.40 -13.04 -6.52
C GLY A 183 6.69 -12.26 -7.62
N GLU A 184 5.49 -11.75 -7.36
CA GLU A 184 4.75 -10.87 -8.27
C GLU A 184 5.50 -9.54 -8.52
N ILE A 185 6.03 -8.90 -7.47
CA ILE A 185 6.85 -7.68 -7.58
C ILE A 185 8.08 -7.93 -8.46
N MET A 186 8.81 -9.02 -8.20
CA MET A 186 10.00 -9.35 -8.99
C MET A 186 9.66 -9.62 -10.46
N SER A 187 8.51 -10.18 -10.76
CA SER A 187 8.10 -10.48 -12.13
C SER A 187 7.84 -9.22 -12.97
N VAL A 188 7.35 -8.14 -12.35
CA VAL A 188 7.04 -6.88 -13.05
C VAL A 188 8.24 -5.91 -13.09
N LEU A 189 9.28 -6.16 -12.32
CA LEU A 189 10.52 -5.38 -12.37
C LEU A 189 11.32 -5.69 -13.64
N LYS A 190 11.82 -4.65 -14.30
CA LYS A 190 12.80 -4.79 -15.37
C LYS A 190 14.11 -5.39 -14.85
N PRO A 191 14.89 -6.08 -15.68
CA PRO A 191 16.25 -6.47 -15.33
C PRO A 191 17.08 -5.28 -14.84
N GLY A 192 17.65 -5.40 -13.63
CA GLY A 192 18.38 -4.30 -12.98
C GLY A 192 17.48 -3.28 -12.26
N GLY A 193 16.16 -3.48 -12.26
CA GLY A 193 15.21 -2.69 -11.48
C GLY A 193 15.41 -2.87 -9.98
N VAL A 194 14.89 -1.95 -9.19
CA VAL A 194 15.04 -1.93 -7.73
C VAL A 194 13.69 -2.06 -7.03
N PHE A 195 13.64 -2.86 -5.96
CA PHE A 195 12.53 -2.92 -5.02
C PHE A 195 12.91 -2.30 -3.69
N GLY A 196 12.13 -1.31 -3.25
CA GLY A 196 12.26 -0.68 -1.93
C GLY A 196 11.03 -0.97 -1.07
N VAL A 197 11.24 -1.34 0.19
CA VAL A 197 10.14 -1.66 1.09
C VAL A 197 10.36 -1.10 2.49
N TYR A 198 9.31 -0.51 3.04
CA TYR A 198 9.10 -0.34 4.47
C TYR A 198 7.96 -1.26 4.89
N GLU A 199 8.17 -2.03 5.96
CA GLU A 199 7.13 -2.96 6.41
C GLU A 199 7.07 -3.05 7.92
N LEU A 200 5.88 -3.35 8.43
CA LEU A 200 5.65 -3.62 9.85
C LEU A 200 6.07 -5.05 10.14
N SER A 201 6.97 -5.21 11.10
CA SER A 201 7.43 -6.51 11.57
C SER A 201 6.90 -6.76 12.98
N LEU A 202 6.27 -7.92 13.18
CA LEU A 202 6.01 -8.43 14.52
C LEU A 202 7.32 -9.01 15.06
N ILE A 203 8.06 -8.21 15.80
CA ILE A 203 9.19 -8.71 16.59
C ILE A 203 8.60 -9.32 17.85
N HIS A 204 8.70 -10.65 17.96
CA HIS A 204 8.49 -11.29 19.25
C HIS A 204 9.71 -10.96 20.14
N ILE A 205 9.50 -10.06 21.11
CA ILE A 205 10.44 -9.76 22.16
C ILE A 205 10.23 -10.78 23.28
#